data_3a295aacc33b73f982e3cfbd21dba5c8
#
_entry.id   3a295aacc33b73f982e3cfbd21dba5c8
#
_cell.length_a   1.000
_cell.length_b   1.000
_cell.length_c   1.000
_cell.angle_alpha   90.00
_cell.angle_beta   90.00
_cell.angle_gamma   90.00
#
_symmetry.space_group_name_H-M   'P 1'
#
loop_
_entity.id
_entity.type
_entity.pdbx_description
1 polymer ?
#
loop_
_entity_poly.entity_id
_entity_poly.type
_entity_poly.pdbx_seq_one_letter_code
_entity_poly.pdbx_strand_id
1 'polypeptide(L)'
;MRIRKLLIPIFCISMSLSCQNNSTTNKKEIIEKTGYRHLNFGKLSTRVKSDFLSHTRSSNVLAEDGYYIWGTTVLKWKGEYHAYYSRWNKKYKHDGWMTHCEIVHAVSSKPEGPFKFVNVVLRDKKTSGWDINNSHNPYAIVVDGKICLYYISNDMKPLLENDKSNMTYPDSSWFAENRKRLRNSQRIGVAISDNPSGPFLRSEKPVVQPDNIKFKNIAVNPSIIHHNDTYTMIMKGDDVNKKKWFRIQLVGTSSSPNGPFKFASKPVYDVAQTEDACMWFDEVLNKYYMVCHVMKKPNLALFNSENGTDWHLDERSVFMKKEFTLSDGTKWKPERVERPFVLTNDKGQPIMLYVAVADKNVNGNIAIPIKLE
;
A
#
# COMPACT_ATOMS: atom_id res chain seq x y z
N MET A 1 -45.49 48.84 54.23
CA MET A 1 -45.54 48.59 52.78
C MET A 1 -44.71 47.33 52.48
N ARG A 2 -45.37 46.20 52.25
CA ARG A 2 -44.72 44.86 52.13
C ARG A 2 -44.50 44.61 50.63
N ILE A 3 -43.24 44.41 50.25
CA ILE A 3 -42.85 44.02 48.87
C ILE A 3 -42.78 42.49 48.89
N ARG A 4 -43.67 41.83 48.09
CA ARG A 4 -43.68 40.41 47.85
C ARG A 4 -42.62 40.11 46.75
N LYS A 5 -41.67 39.24 47.08
CA LYS A 5 -40.77 38.65 46.09
C LYS A 5 -41.48 37.52 45.34
N LEU A 6 -41.55 37.60 44.04
CA LEU A 6 -42.02 36.57 43.15
C LEU A 6 -40.83 35.64 42.82
N LEU A 7 -40.94 34.37 43.17
CA LEU A 7 -40.03 33.31 42.78
C LEU A 7 -40.54 32.71 41.46
N ILE A 8 -39.72 32.77 40.43
CA ILE A 8 -39.96 32.06 39.16
C ILE A 8 -39.14 30.76 39.22
N PRO A 9 -39.72 29.56 38.99
CA PRO A 9 -38.97 28.34 38.92
C PRO A 9 -38.26 28.21 37.58
N ILE A 10 -36.92 28.05 37.62
CA ILE A 10 -36.10 27.68 36.46
C ILE A 10 -36.30 26.19 36.20
N PHE A 11 -36.97 25.84 35.13
CA PHE A 11 -37.06 24.47 34.62
C PHE A 11 -35.75 24.17 33.87
N CYS A 12 -34.87 23.36 34.46
CA CYS A 12 -33.71 22.78 33.74
C CYS A 12 -34.19 21.76 32.72
N ILE A 13 -34.03 22.08 31.44
CA ILE A 13 -34.10 21.09 30.35
C ILE A 13 -32.71 20.45 30.26
N SER A 14 -32.56 19.30 30.89
CA SER A 14 -31.41 18.42 30.70
C SER A 14 -31.87 17.09 30.12
N MET A 15 -32.10 17.03 28.81
CA MET A 15 -32.23 15.76 28.08
C MET A 15 -31.91 15.99 26.62
N SER A 16 -30.67 15.73 26.21
CA SER A 16 -30.33 15.27 24.84
C SER A 16 -28.84 14.99 24.60
N LEU A 17 -28.00 14.75 25.62
CA LEU A 17 -26.58 14.39 25.41
C LEU A 17 -26.22 12.93 25.69
N SER A 18 -27.14 12.07 26.13
CA SER A 18 -26.77 10.71 26.56
C SER A 18 -26.81 9.63 25.48
N CYS A 19 -27.50 9.84 24.34
CA CYS A 19 -27.62 8.80 23.33
C CYS A 19 -26.44 8.71 22.34
N GLN A 20 -25.72 9.81 22.08
CA GLN A 20 -24.57 9.74 21.16
C GLN A 20 -23.29 9.23 21.83
N ASN A 21 -23.11 9.49 23.13
CA ASN A 21 -21.95 8.98 23.87
C ASN A 21 -22.02 7.47 24.15
N ASN A 22 -23.21 6.91 24.33
CA ASN A 22 -23.36 5.47 24.60
C ASN A 22 -23.05 4.60 23.35
N SER A 23 -23.36 5.08 22.16
CA SER A 23 -23.08 4.30 20.94
C SER A 23 -21.60 4.30 20.57
N THR A 24 -20.89 5.39 20.81
CA THR A 24 -19.44 5.49 20.58
C THR A 24 -18.64 4.74 21.65
N THR A 25 -19.07 4.78 22.90
CA THR A 25 -18.41 4.06 24.01
C THR A 25 -18.60 2.54 23.86
N ASN A 26 -19.79 2.08 23.50
CA ASN A 26 -20.05 0.66 23.22
C ASN A 26 -19.25 0.14 22.02
N LYS A 27 -19.15 0.90 20.92
CA LYS A 27 -18.32 0.51 19.77
C LYS A 27 -16.84 0.43 20.10
N LYS A 28 -16.32 1.37 20.89
CA LYS A 28 -14.93 1.36 21.34
C LYS A 28 -14.64 0.13 22.21
N GLU A 29 -15.49 -0.17 23.17
CA GLU A 29 -15.35 -1.32 24.07
C GLU A 29 -15.47 -2.67 23.34
N ILE A 30 -16.34 -2.76 22.31
CA ILE A 30 -16.46 -3.95 21.47
C ILE A 30 -15.19 -4.15 20.62
N ILE A 31 -14.66 -3.10 20.01
CA ILE A 31 -13.44 -3.18 19.18
C ILE A 31 -12.24 -3.55 20.08
N GLU A 32 -12.11 -2.96 21.26
CA GLU A 32 -11.04 -3.29 22.23
C GLU A 32 -11.06 -4.77 22.66
N LYS A 33 -12.25 -5.39 22.75
CA LYS A 33 -12.40 -6.81 23.14
C LYS A 33 -12.25 -7.79 21.97
N THR A 34 -12.58 -7.39 20.76
CA THR A 34 -12.70 -8.32 19.62
C THR A 34 -11.68 -8.09 18.51
N GLY A 35 -10.92 -6.99 18.58
CA GLY A 35 -10.01 -6.60 17.50
C GLY A 35 -10.77 -6.45 16.19
N TYR A 36 -10.20 -6.97 15.09
CA TYR A 36 -10.82 -6.89 13.76
C TYR A 36 -11.74 -8.09 13.43
N ARG A 37 -12.31 -8.79 14.42
CA ARG A 37 -13.21 -9.93 14.18
C ARG A 37 -14.43 -9.55 13.34
N HIS A 38 -14.92 -8.32 13.45
CA HIS A 38 -16.10 -7.80 12.75
C HIS A 38 -15.77 -6.76 11.67
N LEU A 39 -14.74 -7.02 10.89
CA LEU A 39 -14.33 -6.16 9.80
C LEU A 39 -15.10 -6.53 8.53
N ASN A 40 -15.82 -5.58 7.95
CA ASN A 40 -16.64 -5.74 6.75
C ASN A 40 -16.13 -4.89 5.59
N PHE A 41 -16.27 -5.43 4.38
CA PHE A 41 -15.86 -4.76 3.14
C PHE A 41 -17.09 -4.30 2.36
N GLY A 42 -17.04 -3.06 1.86
CA GLY A 42 -18.09 -2.48 1.04
C GLY A 42 -18.31 -3.24 -0.26
N LYS A 43 -19.56 -3.19 -0.77
CA LYS A 43 -19.89 -3.75 -2.07
C LYS A 43 -19.40 -2.84 -3.20
N LEU A 44 -18.96 -3.45 -4.30
CA LEU A 44 -18.60 -2.74 -5.52
C LEU A 44 -19.81 -2.64 -6.47
N SER A 45 -19.78 -1.66 -7.37
CA SER A 45 -20.78 -1.55 -8.44
C SER A 45 -20.76 -2.80 -9.34
N THR A 46 -21.92 -3.21 -9.84
CA THR A 46 -22.03 -4.24 -10.89
C THR A 46 -21.28 -3.85 -12.16
N ARG A 47 -21.07 -2.55 -12.37
CA ARG A 47 -20.31 -1.99 -13.49
C ARG A 47 -18.78 -2.00 -13.30
N VAL A 48 -18.27 -2.44 -12.14
CA VAL A 48 -16.84 -2.33 -11.81
C VAL A 48 -15.92 -2.88 -12.92
N LYS A 49 -16.28 -4.00 -13.56
CA LYS A 49 -15.47 -4.57 -14.66
C LYS A 49 -15.49 -3.69 -15.91
N SER A 50 -16.64 -3.17 -16.31
CA SER A 50 -16.74 -2.26 -17.45
C SER A 50 -16.10 -0.91 -17.20
N ASP A 51 -16.08 -0.47 -15.95
CA ASP A 51 -15.47 0.79 -15.55
C ASP A 51 -13.94 0.81 -15.76
N PHE A 52 -13.26 -0.34 -15.74
CA PHE A 52 -11.84 -0.42 -16.12
C PHE A 52 -11.58 -0.12 -17.61
N LEU A 53 -12.58 -0.32 -18.44
CA LEU A 53 -12.51 -0.14 -19.89
C LEU A 53 -13.18 1.15 -20.38
N SER A 54 -13.85 1.86 -19.47
CA SER A 54 -14.59 3.09 -19.75
C SER A 54 -13.72 4.33 -19.59
N HIS A 55 -13.98 5.36 -20.39
CA HIS A 55 -13.43 6.70 -20.16
C HIS A 55 -14.09 7.39 -18.95
N THR A 56 -15.33 7.01 -18.61
CA THR A 56 -16.06 7.47 -17.42
C THR A 56 -16.09 6.35 -16.38
N ARG A 57 -15.12 6.38 -15.47
CA ARG A 57 -14.94 5.35 -14.44
C ARG A 57 -15.71 5.70 -13.18
N SER A 58 -16.18 4.67 -12.46
CA SER A 58 -16.68 4.84 -11.10
C SER A 58 -15.55 5.30 -10.16
N SER A 59 -15.90 5.93 -9.05
CA SER A 59 -14.94 6.43 -8.06
C SER A 59 -13.98 5.34 -7.55
N ASN A 60 -14.48 4.13 -7.40
CA ASN A 60 -13.69 3.00 -6.82
C ASN A 60 -12.66 2.39 -7.77
N VAL A 61 -12.59 2.82 -9.03
CA VAL A 61 -11.68 2.24 -10.05
C VAL A 61 -10.59 3.25 -10.41
N LEU A 62 -9.34 2.85 -10.24
CA LEU A 62 -8.16 3.56 -10.72
C LEU A 62 -7.54 2.79 -11.88
N ALA A 63 -7.74 3.28 -13.08
CA ALA A 63 -7.20 2.76 -14.33
C ALA A 63 -6.91 3.91 -15.30
N GLU A 64 -6.01 3.69 -16.25
CA GLU A 64 -5.69 4.66 -17.30
C GLU A 64 -5.67 3.98 -18.67
N ASP A 65 -6.16 4.69 -19.70
CA ASP A 65 -6.17 4.17 -21.06
C ASP A 65 -4.74 4.08 -21.61
N GLY A 66 -4.42 2.95 -22.24
CA GLY A 66 -3.10 2.71 -22.79
C GLY A 66 -2.03 2.30 -21.76
N TYR A 67 -2.36 2.22 -20.47
CA TYR A 67 -1.42 1.88 -19.41
C TYR A 67 -1.85 0.64 -18.63
N TYR A 68 -0.86 -0.11 -18.15
CA TYR A 68 -1.00 -0.97 -16.98
C TYR A 68 -0.82 -0.12 -15.73
N ILE A 69 -1.67 -0.37 -14.72
CA ILE A 69 -1.62 0.28 -13.41
C ILE A 69 -1.52 -0.78 -12.33
N TRP A 70 -0.59 -0.59 -11.37
CA TRP A 70 -0.35 -1.59 -10.33
C TRP A 70 0.11 -0.97 -9.02
N GLY A 71 -0.40 -1.50 -7.88
CA GLY A 71 0.07 -1.17 -6.54
C GLY A 71 -0.06 0.31 -6.18
N THR A 72 -1.17 0.67 -5.54
CA THR A 72 -1.44 2.04 -5.08
C THR A 72 -1.15 2.19 -3.61
N THR A 73 -0.50 3.28 -3.22
CA THR A 73 -0.44 3.80 -1.86
C THR A 73 -1.18 5.13 -1.82
N VAL A 74 -1.92 5.38 -0.74
CA VAL A 74 -2.71 6.61 -0.59
C VAL A 74 -2.42 7.24 0.76
N LEU A 75 -2.21 8.55 0.77
CA LEU A 75 -2.08 9.33 1.99
C LEU A 75 -3.08 10.50 1.99
N LYS A 76 -3.46 10.96 3.16
CA LYS A 76 -4.24 12.17 3.36
C LYS A 76 -3.28 13.33 3.63
N TRP A 77 -3.40 14.40 2.84
CA TRP A 77 -2.58 15.59 2.95
C TRP A 77 -3.44 16.84 2.79
N LYS A 78 -3.44 17.70 3.81
CA LYS A 78 -4.21 18.99 3.80
C LYS A 78 -5.67 18.85 3.32
N GLY A 79 -6.32 17.75 3.73
CA GLY A 79 -7.74 17.52 3.42
C GLY A 79 -8.00 16.74 2.13
N GLU A 80 -7.01 16.52 1.27
CA GLU A 80 -7.11 15.75 0.04
C GLU A 80 -6.44 14.38 0.18
N TYR A 81 -6.79 13.45 -0.71
CA TYR A 81 -6.20 12.12 -0.81
C TYR A 81 -5.29 12.06 -2.01
N HIS A 82 -4.02 11.74 -1.76
CA HIS A 82 -2.97 11.68 -2.75
C HIS A 82 -2.57 10.22 -2.97
N ALA A 83 -2.78 9.72 -4.17
CA ALA A 83 -2.43 8.36 -4.59
C ALA A 83 -1.13 8.36 -5.37
N TYR A 84 -0.23 7.42 -5.05
CA TYR A 84 0.94 7.10 -5.84
C TYR A 84 0.84 5.66 -6.31
N TYR A 85 1.06 5.42 -7.60
CA TYR A 85 0.93 4.09 -8.19
C TYR A 85 1.91 3.88 -9.33
N SER A 86 2.21 2.61 -9.58
CA SER A 86 3.04 2.18 -10.71
C SER A 86 2.25 2.26 -12.00
N ARG A 87 2.88 2.79 -13.06
CA ARG A 87 2.29 2.85 -14.40
C ARG A 87 3.33 2.54 -15.47
N TRP A 88 2.95 1.76 -16.49
CA TRP A 88 3.75 1.58 -17.71
C TRP A 88 2.86 1.38 -18.92
N ASN A 89 3.32 1.86 -20.08
CA ASN A 89 2.54 1.81 -21.30
C ASN A 89 2.32 0.37 -21.77
N LYS A 90 1.10 0.04 -22.22
CA LYS A 90 0.70 -1.31 -22.69
C LYS A 90 1.50 -1.79 -23.89
N LYS A 91 2.13 -0.87 -24.69
CA LYS A 91 3.04 -1.25 -25.77
C LYS A 91 4.22 -2.10 -25.28
N TYR A 92 4.61 -1.96 -24.00
CA TYR A 92 5.68 -2.75 -23.37
C TYR A 92 5.18 -4.06 -22.75
N LYS A 93 3.94 -4.47 -23.04
CA LYS A 93 3.29 -5.67 -22.48
C LYS A 93 3.35 -5.73 -20.95
N HIS A 94 2.93 -6.85 -20.39
CA HIS A 94 2.88 -7.00 -18.94
C HIS A 94 4.28 -6.85 -18.30
N ASP A 95 5.30 -7.47 -18.82
CA ASP A 95 6.65 -7.48 -18.24
C ASP A 95 7.40 -6.13 -18.32
N GLY A 96 6.84 -5.16 -19.03
CA GLY A 96 7.37 -3.77 -19.10
C GLY A 96 7.50 -3.07 -17.73
N TRP A 97 6.87 -3.58 -16.68
CA TRP A 97 7.07 -3.06 -15.33
C TRP A 97 8.54 -3.15 -14.87
N MET A 98 9.30 -4.12 -15.36
CA MET A 98 10.71 -4.28 -15.00
C MET A 98 11.62 -3.25 -15.65
N THR A 99 11.17 -2.58 -16.71
CA THR A 99 12.03 -1.77 -17.56
C THR A 99 11.52 -0.34 -17.81
N HIS A 100 10.19 -0.14 -17.86
CA HIS A 100 9.56 1.12 -18.29
C HIS A 100 8.53 1.66 -17.31
N CYS A 101 8.53 1.14 -16.08
CA CYS A 101 7.59 1.59 -15.07
C CYS A 101 7.99 2.96 -14.52
N GLU A 102 6.99 3.80 -14.29
CA GLU A 102 7.09 5.07 -13.61
C GLU A 102 6.10 5.14 -12.45
N ILE A 103 6.36 6.00 -11.48
CA ILE A 103 5.43 6.29 -10.40
C ILE A 103 4.76 7.62 -10.69
N VAL A 104 3.42 7.58 -10.67
CA VAL A 104 2.57 8.74 -10.90
C VAL A 104 1.84 9.14 -9.64
N HIS A 105 1.49 10.43 -9.60
CA HIS A 105 0.69 11.05 -8.56
C HIS A 105 -0.69 11.39 -9.11
N ALA A 106 -1.72 11.08 -8.34
CA ALA A 106 -3.10 11.47 -8.59
C ALA A 106 -3.76 11.98 -7.29
N VAL A 107 -4.80 12.78 -7.41
CA VAL A 107 -5.48 13.41 -6.28
C VAL A 107 -6.98 13.18 -6.33
N SER A 108 -7.59 13.08 -5.15
CA SER A 108 -9.05 13.00 -4.97
C SER A 108 -9.47 13.72 -3.70
N SER A 109 -10.68 14.28 -3.68
CA SER A 109 -11.32 14.82 -2.46
C SER A 109 -11.89 13.72 -1.56
N LYS A 110 -11.95 12.47 -2.03
CA LYS A 110 -12.53 11.33 -1.31
C LYS A 110 -11.58 10.14 -1.33
N PRO A 111 -11.55 9.31 -0.28
CA PRO A 111 -10.64 8.17 -0.21
C PRO A 111 -10.94 7.11 -1.29
N GLU A 112 -12.20 6.92 -1.68
CA GLU A 112 -12.56 6.02 -2.77
C GLU A 112 -12.22 6.54 -4.17
N GLY A 113 -11.88 7.83 -4.31
CA GLY A 113 -11.69 8.47 -5.60
C GLY A 113 -12.93 9.26 -6.08
N PRO A 114 -13.10 9.57 -7.38
CA PRO A 114 -12.16 9.24 -8.45
C PRO A 114 -10.83 10.00 -8.32
N PHE A 115 -9.72 9.29 -8.49
CA PHE A 115 -8.40 9.90 -8.49
C PHE A 115 -8.09 10.50 -9.87
N LYS A 116 -7.72 11.78 -9.89
CA LYS A 116 -7.34 12.50 -11.10
C LYS A 116 -5.82 12.56 -11.20
N PHE A 117 -5.27 12.12 -12.33
CA PHE A 117 -3.84 12.21 -12.64
C PHE A 117 -3.35 13.66 -12.51
N VAL A 118 -2.22 13.85 -11.87
CA VAL A 118 -1.54 15.14 -11.71
C VAL A 118 -0.24 15.14 -12.52
N ASN A 119 0.71 14.30 -12.16
CA ASN A 119 2.02 14.23 -12.82
C ASN A 119 2.75 12.92 -12.57
N VAL A 120 3.86 12.74 -13.26
CA VAL A 120 4.83 11.68 -12.99
C VAL A 120 5.82 12.19 -11.97
N VAL A 121 5.90 11.53 -10.81
CA VAL A 121 6.79 11.94 -9.70
C VAL A 121 8.14 11.24 -9.73
N LEU A 122 8.18 9.96 -10.14
CA LEU A 122 9.43 9.22 -10.32
C LEU A 122 9.39 8.43 -11.64
N ARG A 123 10.43 8.58 -12.42
CA ARG A 123 10.66 7.80 -13.65
C ARG A 123 12.13 7.39 -13.72
N ASP A 124 12.51 6.72 -14.81
CA ASP A 124 13.90 6.43 -15.09
C ASP A 124 14.75 7.71 -15.06
N LYS A 125 15.95 7.59 -14.52
CA LYS A 125 16.99 8.60 -14.67
C LYS A 125 17.72 8.32 -15.97
N LYS A 126 17.98 9.37 -16.76
CA LYS A 126 18.86 9.29 -17.93
C LYS A 126 20.34 9.35 -17.60
N THR A 127 20.67 9.48 -16.30
CA THR A 127 22.03 9.61 -15.76
C THR A 127 22.40 8.38 -14.93
N SER A 128 23.67 8.21 -14.63
CA SER A 128 24.18 7.12 -13.79
C SER A 128 23.52 7.06 -12.42
N GLY A 129 23.42 5.88 -11.86
CA GLY A 129 22.90 5.62 -10.52
C GLY A 129 22.36 4.21 -10.38
N TRP A 130 21.99 3.82 -9.17
CA TRP A 130 21.44 2.51 -8.88
C TRP A 130 19.96 2.38 -9.36
N ASP A 131 19.27 3.50 -9.59
CA ASP A 131 17.84 3.62 -9.89
C ASP A 131 17.57 4.22 -11.28
N ILE A 132 18.39 3.84 -12.25
CA ILE A 132 18.39 4.46 -13.56
C ILE A 132 17.32 3.95 -14.52
N ASN A 133 16.81 2.73 -14.34
CA ASN A 133 15.97 2.09 -15.34
C ASN A 133 14.49 2.37 -15.22
N ASN A 134 13.97 2.32 -14.00
CA ASN A 134 12.53 2.44 -13.72
C ASN A 134 12.28 2.87 -12.28
N SER A 135 11.02 3.11 -11.95
CA SER A 135 10.56 3.26 -10.57
C SER A 135 9.20 2.60 -10.45
N HIS A 136 9.03 1.73 -9.44
CA HIS A 136 7.77 1.00 -9.28
C HIS A 136 7.46 0.65 -7.82
N ASN A 137 6.26 0.12 -7.58
CA ASN A 137 5.76 -0.33 -6.29
C ASN A 137 5.96 0.69 -5.17
N PRO A 138 5.35 1.89 -5.30
CA PRO A 138 5.48 2.95 -4.31
C PRO A 138 4.87 2.57 -2.96
N TYR A 139 5.45 3.12 -1.89
CA TYR A 139 4.86 3.17 -0.57
C TYR A 139 5.15 4.54 0.06
N ALA A 140 4.11 5.32 0.36
CA ALA A 140 4.24 6.68 0.84
C ALA A 140 3.77 6.81 2.29
N ILE A 141 4.54 7.53 3.09
CA ILE A 141 4.17 7.97 4.44
C ILE A 141 4.44 9.47 4.61
N VAL A 142 3.76 10.08 5.56
CA VAL A 142 4.01 11.47 5.97
C VAL A 142 4.69 11.46 7.32
N VAL A 143 5.84 12.12 7.41
CA VAL A 143 6.59 12.31 8.67
C VAL A 143 7.09 13.75 8.72
N ASP A 144 6.84 14.44 9.82
CA ASP A 144 7.27 15.83 10.07
C ASP A 144 6.95 16.80 8.92
N GLY A 145 5.75 16.66 8.35
CA GLY A 145 5.31 17.51 7.25
C GLY A 145 6.01 17.21 5.92
N LYS A 146 6.74 16.10 5.79
CA LYS A 146 7.37 15.66 4.55
C LYS A 146 6.79 14.33 4.08
N ILE A 147 6.76 14.12 2.78
CA ILE A 147 6.36 12.86 2.17
C ILE A 147 7.60 12.05 1.89
N CYS A 148 7.69 10.88 2.51
CA CYS A 148 8.71 9.88 2.24
C CYS A 148 8.10 8.82 1.30
N LEU A 149 8.49 8.84 0.03
CA LEU A 149 8.02 7.93 -1.01
C LEU A 149 9.08 6.84 -1.24
N TYR A 150 8.87 5.66 -0.67
CA TYR A 150 9.70 4.50 -0.91
C TYR A 150 9.32 3.86 -2.23
N TYR A 151 10.32 3.40 -2.97
CA TYR A 151 10.15 2.83 -4.31
C TYR A 151 11.17 1.74 -4.61
N ILE A 152 10.89 0.96 -5.62
CA ILE A 152 11.80 -0.06 -6.14
C ILE A 152 12.36 0.43 -7.46
N SER A 153 13.64 0.18 -7.68
CA SER A 153 14.29 0.37 -8.96
C SER A 153 15.38 -0.68 -9.18
N ASN A 154 16.01 -0.64 -10.34
CA ASN A 154 17.14 -1.48 -10.71
C ASN A 154 18.17 -0.70 -11.53
N ASP A 155 19.41 -1.18 -11.54
CA ASP A 155 20.59 -0.52 -12.12
C ASP A 155 21.08 -1.15 -13.42
N MET A 156 20.22 -1.81 -14.16
CA MET A 156 20.66 -2.49 -15.39
C MET A 156 21.19 -1.53 -16.47
N LYS A 157 22.48 -1.25 -16.39
CA LYS A 157 23.22 -0.39 -17.34
C LYS A 157 22.98 -0.71 -18.83
N PRO A 158 22.88 -1.98 -19.28
CA PRO A 158 22.71 -2.26 -20.73
C PRO A 158 21.45 -1.69 -21.35
N LEU A 159 20.44 -1.33 -20.55
CA LEU A 159 19.24 -0.67 -21.07
C LEU A 159 19.45 0.81 -21.39
N LEU A 160 20.55 1.41 -20.94
CA LEU A 160 20.88 2.83 -21.19
C LEU A 160 21.76 3.02 -22.43
N GLU A 161 22.57 2.03 -22.76
CA GLU A 161 23.46 2.09 -23.92
C GLU A 161 22.69 2.06 -25.23
N ASN A 162 21.48 1.49 -25.20
CA ASN A 162 20.52 1.56 -26.28
C ASN A 162 19.37 2.47 -25.84
N ASP A 163 19.28 3.65 -26.40
CA ASP A 163 18.23 4.63 -26.13
C ASP A 163 16.87 3.95 -25.92
N LYS A 164 16.37 3.95 -24.69
CA LYS A 164 15.11 3.33 -24.30
C LYS A 164 13.92 3.85 -25.13
N SER A 165 14.01 5.06 -25.67
CA SER A 165 12.96 5.64 -26.53
C SER A 165 12.85 4.92 -27.87
N ASN A 166 13.93 4.33 -28.34
CA ASN A 166 14.03 3.56 -29.57
C ASN A 166 13.95 2.04 -29.37
N MET A 167 13.92 1.56 -28.11
CA MET A 167 13.66 0.15 -27.88
C MET A 167 12.24 -0.18 -28.34
N THR A 168 12.11 -0.75 -29.52
CA THR A 168 11.07 -1.73 -29.76
C THR A 168 11.08 -2.69 -28.58
N TYR A 169 9.94 -2.94 -27.98
CA TYR A 169 9.76 -3.84 -26.82
C TYR A 169 10.76 -5.00 -26.90
N PRO A 170 11.55 -5.25 -25.82
CA PRO A 170 12.42 -6.40 -25.80
C PRO A 170 11.60 -7.64 -26.13
N ASP A 171 12.00 -8.38 -27.13
CA ASP A 171 11.30 -9.58 -27.51
C ASP A 171 11.33 -10.63 -26.37
N SER A 172 10.59 -11.71 -26.55
CA SER A 172 10.49 -12.75 -25.53
C SER A 172 11.83 -13.41 -25.22
N SER A 173 12.74 -13.46 -26.19
CA SER A 173 14.08 -14.03 -26.05
C SER A 173 14.95 -13.14 -25.18
N TRP A 174 14.98 -11.84 -25.43
CA TRP A 174 15.69 -10.87 -24.58
C TRP A 174 15.21 -10.92 -23.11
N PHE A 175 13.89 -10.99 -22.90
CA PHE A 175 13.36 -11.14 -21.53
C PHE A 175 13.74 -12.46 -20.90
N ALA A 176 13.71 -13.56 -21.63
CA ALA A 176 14.13 -14.87 -21.11
C ALA A 176 15.58 -14.82 -20.63
N GLU A 177 16.47 -14.20 -21.40
CA GLU A 177 17.88 -14.06 -21.08
C GLU A 177 18.12 -13.11 -19.90
N ASN A 178 17.42 -11.97 -19.84
CA ASN A 178 17.72 -10.90 -18.89
C ASN A 178 16.83 -10.90 -17.65
N ARG A 179 15.72 -11.64 -17.61
CA ARG A 179 14.72 -11.63 -16.53
C ARG A 179 15.34 -11.88 -15.14
N LYS A 180 16.23 -12.85 -15.02
CA LYS A 180 16.90 -13.16 -13.75
C LYS A 180 17.76 -11.99 -13.28
N ARG A 181 18.49 -11.36 -14.18
CA ARG A 181 19.36 -10.22 -13.88
C ARG A 181 18.53 -8.99 -13.51
N LEU A 182 17.49 -8.65 -14.29
CA LEU A 182 16.52 -7.58 -13.98
C LEU A 182 15.90 -7.77 -12.62
N ARG A 183 15.40 -8.99 -12.33
CA ARG A 183 14.81 -9.30 -11.06
C ARG A 183 15.82 -9.11 -9.91
N ASN A 184 17.01 -9.68 -10.03
CA ASN A 184 17.97 -9.74 -8.92
C ASN A 184 18.70 -8.41 -8.67
N SER A 185 18.58 -7.44 -9.56
CA SER A 185 19.13 -6.07 -9.36
C SER A 185 18.16 -5.12 -8.64
N GLN A 186 16.96 -5.56 -8.29
CA GLN A 186 15.95 -4.70 -7.65
C GLN A 186 16.36 -4.35 -6.21
N ARG A 187 16.26 -3.05 -5.89
CA ARG A 187 16.59 -2.45 -4.59
C ARG A 187 15.51 -1.45 -4.17
N ILE A 188 15.44 -1.15 -2.88
CA ILE A 188 14.55 -0.14 -2.33
C ILE A 188 15.31 1.17 -2.16
N GLY A 189 14.72 2.27 -2.61
CA GLY A 189 15.12 3.62 -2.32
C GLY A 189 14.02 4.41 -1.63
N VAL A 190 14.34 5.63 -1.22
CA VAL A 190 13.38 6.61 -0.75
C VAL A 190 13.60 7.92 -1.50
N ALA A 191 12.51 8.60 -1.82
CA ALA A 191 12.51 9.96 -2.34
C ALA A 191 11.65 10.85 -1.45
N ILE A 192 12.15 12.00 -1.06
CA ILE A 192 11.53 12.88 -0.06
C ILE A 192 11.14 14.21 -0.69
N SER A 193 9.95 14.71 -0.34
CA SER A 193 9.42 16.00 -0.81
C SER A 193 8.58 16.67 0.25
N ASP A 194 8.57 17.99 0.25
CA ASP A 194 7.65 18.82 1.04
C ASP A 194 6.28 19.00 0.33
N ASN A 195 6.14 18.50 -0.90
CA ASN A 195 4.94 18.65 -1.73
C ASN A 195 4.53 17.31 -2.35
N PRO A 196 3.23 16.93 -2.33
CA PRO A 196 2.75 15.70 -2.94
C PRO A 196 3.07 15.53 -4.43
N SER A 197 3.15 16.64 -5.17
CA SER A 197 3.50 16.63 -6.59
C SER A 197 5.02 16.67 -6.85
N GLY A 198 5.84 16.70 -5.80
CA GLY A 198 7.29 16.84 -5.90
C GLY A 198 7.75 18.32 -5.99
N PRO A 199 9.01 18.58 -6.34
CA PRO A 199 10.00 17.55 -6.73
C PRO A 199 10.40 16.64 -5.58
N PHE A 200 10.64 15.36 -5.90
CA PHE A 200 11.13 14.36 -4.94
C PHE A 200 12.64 14.21 -5.04
N LEU A 201 13.33 14.45 -3.95
CA LEU A 201 14.78 14.22 -3.84
C LEU A 201 15.05 12.76 -3.51
N ARG A 202 15.65 12.03 -4.46
CA ARG A 202 15.96 10.60 -4.32
C ARG A 202 17.22 10.36 -3.49
N SER A 203 17.25 9.25 -2.74
CA SER A 203 18.47 8.77 -2.09
C SER A 203 19.54 8.41 -3.12
N GLU A 204 20.80 8.79 -2.86
CA GLU A 204 21.94 8.51 -3.75
C GLU A 204 22.25 7.02 -3.84
N LYS A 205 21.96 6.28 -2.78
CA LYS A 205 22.17 4.83 -2.65
C LYS A 205 20.86 4.14 -2.29
N PRO A 206 20.71 2.85 -2.58
CA PRO A 206 19.59 2.08 -2.04
C PRO A 206 19.54 2.19 -0.52
N VAL A 207 18.35 2.39 0.04
CA VAL A 207 18.17 2.34 1.51
C VAL A 207 18.09 0.90 2.01
N VAL A 208 17.76 -0.03 1.13
CA VAL A 208 17.81 -1.48 1.39
C VAL A 208 18.31 -2.22 0.17
N GLN A 209 19.30 -3.07 0.40
CA GLN A 209 19.86 -4.01 -0.58
C GLN A 209 20.15 -5.35 0.12
N PRO A 210 20.21 -6.48 -0.61
CA PRO A 210 20.58 -7.77 -0.04
C PRO A 210 21.93 -7.75 0.63
N ASP A 211 22.00 -8.33 1.83
CA ASP A 211 23.25 -8.53 2.58
C ASP A 211 23.85 -9.93 2.32
N ASN A 212 23.08 -10.82 1.66
CA ASN A 212 23.41 -12.24 1.42
C ASN A 212 23.63 -13.08 2.68
N ILE A 213 23.22 -12.54 3.84
CA ILE A 213 23.29 -13.20 5.15
C ILE A 213 21.87 -13.48 5.64
N LYS A 214 20.99 -12.49 5.62
CA LYS A 214 19.59 -12.61 6.07
C LYS A 214 18.66 -12.84 4.89
N PHE A 215 18.93 -12.19 3.76
CA PHE A 215 18.19 -12.35 2.52
C PHE A 215 19.09 -12.11 1.31
N LYS A 216 18.70 -12.60 0.16
CA LYS A 216 19.48 -12.49 -1.09
C LYS A 216 18.65 -12.05 -2.26
N ASN A 217 19.33 -11.79 -3.37
CA ASN A 217 18.84 -11.44 -4.70
C ASN A 217 18.14 -10.07 -4.75
N ILE A 218 17.02 -9.90 -4.04
CA ILE A 218 16.13 -8.72 -4.14
C ILE A 218 15.88 -8.09 -2.78
N ALA A 219 15.63 -6.78 -2.79
CA ALA A 219 14.98 -6.02 -1.72
C ALA A 219 13.83 -5.25 -2.36
N VAL A 220 12.57 -5.66 -2.09
CA VAL A 220 11.41 -5.14 -2.81
C VAL A 220 10.16 -5.08 -1.94
N ASN A 221 9.12 -4.39 -2.45
CA ASN A 221 7.79 -4.28 -1.84
C ASN A 221 7.85 -3.81 -0.39
N PRO A 222 8.40 -2.60 -0.14
CA PRO A 222 8.43 -2.04 1.20
C PRO A 222 7.02 -1.73 1.68
N SER A 223 6.78 -1.99 2.96
CA SER A 223 5.72 -1.39 3.76
C SER A 223 6.37 -0.71 4.94
N ILE A 224 6.05 0.54 5.20
CA ILE A 224 6.71 1.36 6.21
C ILE A 224 5.68 2.05 7.08
N ILE A 225 5.97 2.12 8.37
CA ILE A 225 5.31 3.01 9.32
C ILE A 225 6.37 3.78 10.10
N HIS A 226 6.00 4.97 10.56
CA HIS A 226 6.76 5.75 11.54
C HIS A 226 5.91 5.86 12.81
N HIS A 227 6.44 5.34 13.90
CA HIS A 227 5.78 5.36 15.20
C HIS A 227 6.84 5.39 16.31
N ASN A 228 6.66 6.25 17.33
CA ASN A 228 7.60 6.45 18.43
C ASN A 228 9.04 6.63 17.95
N ASP A 229 9.26 7.61 17.07
CA ASP A 229 10.57 7.99 16.49
C ASP A 229 11.29 6.83 15.78
N THR A 230 10.56 5.77 15.44
CA THR A 230 11.10 4.59 14.78
C THR A 230 10.41 4.35 13.44
N TYR A 231 11.22 4.23 12.39
CA TYR A 231 10.78 3.72 11.10
C TYR A 231 10.85 2.19 11.13
N THR A 232 9.71 1.55 11.01
CA THR A 232 9.62 0.09 10.89
C THR A 232 9.25 -0.28 9.46
N MET A 233 10.09 -1.09 8.82
CA MET A 233 9.90 -1.56 7.44
C MET A 233 9.71 -3.07 7.42
N ILE A 234 8.69 -3.55 6.72
CA ILE A 234 8.63 -4.92 6.21
C ILE A 234 8.90 -4.89 4.71
N MET A 235 9.84 -5.70 4.25
CA MET A 235 10.18 -5.83 2.84
C MET A 235 10.28 -7.30 2.42
N LYS A 236 10.20 -7.55 1.13
CA LYS A 236 10.37 -8.89 0.55
C LYS A 236 11.79 -9.09 0.03
N GLY A 237 12.39 -10.22 0.40
CA GLY A 237 13.63 -10.76 -0.14
C GLY A 237 13.49 -12.22 -0.52
N ASP A 238 14.59 -12.84 -0.93
CA ASP A 238 14.68 -14.29 -1.10
C ASP A 238 15.46 -14.91 0.07
N ASP A 239 15.00 -16.05 0.56
CA ASP A 239 15.65 -16.81 1.64
C ASP A 239 17.04 -17.30 1.22
N VAL A 240 18.06 -16.94 2.00
CA VAL A 240 19.46 -17.33 1.77
C VAL A 240 19.67 -18.85 1.79
N ASN A 241 18.86 -19.56 2.57
CA ASN A 241 18.97 -21.01 2.79
C ASN A 241 18.31 -21.84 1.68
N LYS A 242 17.61 -21.22 0.73
CA LYS A 242 16.91 -21.92 -0.36
C LYS A 242 17.69 -21.78 -1.67
N LYS A 243 17.89 -22.89 -2.41
CA LYS A 243 18.56 -22.88 -3.72
C LYS A 243 17.71 -22.17 -4.80
N LYS A 244 16.39 -22.35 -4.78
CA LYS A 244 15.44 -21.67 -5.68
C LYS A 244 14.94 -20.39 -5.04
N TRP A 245 14.36 -19.50 -5.83
CA TRP A 245 13.67 -18.32 -5.32
C TRP A 245 12.57 -18.74 -4.33
N PHE A 246 12.71 -18.27 -3.11
CA PHE A 246 11.76 -18.51 -2.03
C PHE A 246 11.54 -17.19 -1.31
N ARG A 247 10.33 -16.65 -1.44
CA ARG A 247 9.97 -15.33 -0.93
C ARG A 247 9.83 -15.38 0.58
N ILE A 248 10.52 -14.44 1.24
CA ILE A 248 10.36 -14.17 2.67
C ILE A 248 10.12 -12.68 2.86
N GLN A 249 9.44 -12.33 3.93
CA GLN A 249 9.34 -10.96 4.40
C GLN A 249 10.13 -10.82 5.69
N LEU A 250 10.95 -9.77 5.77
CA LEU A 250 11.75 -9.42 6.93
C LEU A 250 11.33 -8.07 7.47
N VAL A 251 11.33 -7.94 8.79
CA VAL A 251 11.14 -6.67 9.48
C VAL A 251 12.49 -6.03 9.82
N GLY A 252 12.60 -4.73 9.60
CA GLY A 252 13.78 -3.94 9.96
C GLY A 252 13.38 -2.58 10.52
N THR A 253 14.22 -2.04 11.39
CA THR A 253 13.99 -0.75 12.05
C THR A 253 15.12 0.24 11.77
N SER A 254 14.80 1.53 11.78
CA SER A 254 15.73 2.64 11.64
C SER A 254 15.23 3.88 12.36
N SER A 255 16.12 4.76 12.79
CA SER A 255 15.77 6.11 13.30
C SER A 255 15.68 7.16 12.18
N SER A 256 15.91 6.78 10.93
CA SER A 256 15.93 7.70 9.79
C SER A 256 15.18 7.10 8.60
N PRO A 257 14.46 7.91 7.80
CA PRO A 257 13.81 7.43 6.58
C PRO A 257 14.79 6.88 5.54
N ASN A 258 16.04 7.37 5.58
CA ASN A 258 17.12 6.93 4.67
C ASN A 258 17.88 5.68 5.19
N GLY A 259 17.46 5.11 6.32
CA GLY A 259 18.17 4.01 6.95
C GLY A 259 19.41 4.48 7.74
N PRO A 260 20.37 3.59 8.03
CA PRO A 260 20.34 2.16 7.71
C PRO A 260 19.25 1.40 8.47
N PHE A 261 18.58 0.47 7.80
CA PHE A 261 17.62 -0.42 8.43
C PHE A 261 18.31 -1.66 9.00
N LYS A 262 18.06 -1.97 10.27
CA LYS A 262 18.55 -3.17 10.94
C LYS A 262 17.48 -4.27 10.85
N PHE A 263 17.65 -5.22 9.93
CA PHE A 263 16.70 -6.30 9.73
C PHE A 263 16.88 -7.44 10.74
N ALA A 264 15.75 -8.02 11.18
CA ALA A 264 15.74 -9.28 11.91
C ALA A 264 16.28 -10.43 11.05
N SER A 265 16.77 -11.49 11.70
CA SER A 265 17.29 -12.69 11.01
C SER A 265 16.18 -13.68 10.65
N LYS A 266 15.05 -13.62 11.36
CA LYS A 266 13.89 -14.50 11.11
C LYS A 266 12.87 -13.79 10.22
N PRO A 267 12.23 -14.51 9.28
CA PRO A 267 11.11 -13.96 8.53
C PRO A 267 9.90 -13.68 9.44
N VAL A 268 9.10 -12.69 9.03
CA VAL A 268 7.82 -12.35 9.67
C VAL A 268 6.88 -13.57 9.76
N TYR A 269 6.98 -14.45 8.78
CA TYR A 269 6.23 -15.70 8.71
C TYR A 269 7.07 -16.77 7.99
N ASP A 270 7.36 -17.85 8.68
CA ASP A 270 8.25 -18.92 8.22
C ASP A 270 7.52 -20.19 7.71
N VAL A 271 6.19 -20.24 7.93
CA VAL A 271 5.36 -21.40 7.52
C VAL A 271 5.15 -21.46 6.01
N ALA A 272 5.10 -20.29 5.33
CA ALA A 272 4.87 -20.20 3.88
C ALA A 272 5.52 -18.95 3.29
N GLN A 273 5.68 -18.93 1.97
CA GLN A 273 6.11 -17.74 1.24
C GLN A 273 5.07 -16.63 1.38
N THR A 274 5.53 -15.41 1.67
CA THR A 274 4.69 -14.22 1.78
C THR A 274 5.23 -13.07 0.94
N GLU A 275 4.36 -12.17 0.52
CA GLU A 275 4.70 -10.92 -0.16
C GLU A 275 3.63 -9.85 0.02
N ASP A 276 3.96 -8.61 -0.37
CA ASP A 276 3.03 -7.49 -0.42
C ASP A 276 2.42 -7.13 0.93
N ALA A 277 3.27 -6.92 1.94
CA ALA A 277 2.83 -6.41 3.23
C ALA A 277 2.26 -4.98 3.12
N CYS A 278 1.23 -4.70 3.91
CA CYS A 278 0.83 -3.35 4.30
C CYS A 278 0.61 -3.34 5.81
N MET A 279 1.41 -2.54 6.52
CA MET A 279 1.35 -2.38 7.98
C MET A 279 0.61 -1.10 8.36
N TRP A 280 -0.01 -1.12 9.53
CA TRP A 280 -0.49 0.07 10.24
C TRP A 280 -0.42 -0.14 11.74
N PHE A 281 -0.46 0.95 12.50
CA PHE A 281 -0.62 0.95 13.96
C PHE A 281 -2.04 1.44 14.28
N ASP A 282 -2.77 0.69 15.09
CA ASP A 282 -4.09 1.06 15.59
C ASP A 282 -3.93 1.61 17.01
N GLU A 283 -4.14 2.92 17.18
CA GLU A 283 -4.02 3.62 18.47
C GLU A 283 -5.10 3.19 19.47
N VAL A 284 -6.28 2.77 18.97
CA VAL A 284 -7.38 2.34 19.84
C VAL A 284 -7.09 0.99 20.46
N LEU A 285 -6.52 0.08 19.67
CA LEU A 285 -6.13 -1.27 20.08
C LEU A 285 -4.72 -1.31 20.66
N ASN A 286 -3.95 -0.22 20.51
CA ASN A 286 -2.53 -0.12 20.85
C ASN A 286 -1.71 -1.29 20.29
N LYS A 287 -1.91 -1.59 19.00
CA LYS A 287 -1.36 -2.79 18.35
C LYS A 287 -1.03 -2.53 16.90
N TYR A 288 0.03 -3.16 16.44
CA TYR A 288 0.39 -3.18 15.03
C TYR A 288 -0.36 -4.28 14.30
N TYR A 289 -0.78 -3.98 13.09
CA TYR A 289 -1.42 -4.92 12.18
C TYR A 289 -0.72 -4.93 10.83
N MET A 290 -0.82 -6.05 10.14
CA MET A 290 -0.31 -6.22 8.78
C MET A 290 -1.25 -7.10 7.98
N VAL A 291 -1.58 -6.66 6.78
CA VAL A 291 -2.18 -7.52 5.74
C VAL A 291 -1.11 -7.90 4.73
N CYS A 292 -1.09 -9.14 4.31
CA CYS A 292 -0.18 -9.59 3.25
C CYS A 292 -0.76 -10.74 2.41
N HIS A 293 -0.10 -11.01 1.30
CA HIS A 293 -0.36 -12.15 0.45
C HIS A 293 0.45 -13.36 0.93
N VAL A 294 -0.22 -14.41 1.41
CA VAL A 294 0.38 -15.74 1.60
C VAL A 294 0.22 -16.51 0.31
N MET A 295 1.34 -16.96 -0.27
CA MET A 295 1.36 -17.57 -1.60
C MET A 295 0.46 -18.80 -1.67
N LYS A 296 -0.23 -18.98 -2.79
CA LYS A 296 -1.19 -20.05 -3.05
C LYS A 296 -2.46 -20.04 -2.17
N LYS A 297 -2.65 -19.03 -1.30
CA LYS A 297 -3.90 -18.89 -0.53
C LYS A 297 -4.91 -18.00 -1.27
N PRO A 298 -6.22 -18.33 -1.19
CA PRO A 298 -7.27 -17.58 -1.88
C PRO A 298 -7.69 -16.31 -1.12
N ASN A 299 -6.91 -15.89 -0.16
CA ASN A 299 -7.20 -14.73 0.70
C ASN A 299 -5.94 -13.91 0.97
N LEU A 300 -6.15 -12.69 1.42
CA LEU A 300 -5.17 -11.87 2.10
C LEU A 300 -5.21 -12.27 3.58
N ALA A 301 -4.05 -12.47 4.18
CA ALA A 301 -3.91 -12.85 5.59
C ALA A 301 -3.76 -11.61 6.48
N LEU A 302 -4.27 -11.69 7.71
CA LEU A 302 -4.10 -10.68 8.75
C LEU A 302 -3.09 -11.18 9.78
N PHE A 303 -2.16 -10.32 10.13
CA PHE A 303 -1.19 -10.51 11.19
C PHE A 303 -1.29 -9.37 12.19
N ASN A 304 -0.84 -9.60 13.41
CA ASN A 304 -0.68 -8.58 14.43
C ASN A 304 0.66 -8.68 15.16
N SER A 305 1.03 -7.60 15.85
CA SER A 305 2.24 -7.50 16.67
C SER A 305 2.04 -6.47 17.76
N GLU A 306 2.55 -6.74 18.96
CA GLU A 306 2.53 -5.78 20.08
C GLU A 306 3.65 -4.72 19.96
N ASN A 307 4.74 -5.05 19.29
CA ASN A 307 5.97 -4.23 19.22
C ASN A 307 6.41 -3.84 17.81
N GLY A 308 5.66 -4.26 16.77
CA GLY A 308 5.99 -3.99 15.37
C GLY A 308 7.10 -4.86 14.78
N THR A 309 7.74 -5.72 15.58
CA THR A 309 8.85 -6.59 15.16
C THR A 309 8.53 -8.08 15.25
N ASP A 310 7.81 -8.50 16.27
CA ASP A 310 7.40 -9.88 16.48
C ASP A 310 5.97 -10.07 15.98
N TRP A 311 5.82 -10.75 14.86
CA TRP A 311 4.57 -10.88 14.13
C TRP A 311 3.95 -12.25 14.28
N HIS A 312 2.64 -12.27 14.48
CA HIS A 312 1.83 -13.48 14.60
C HIS A 312 0.63 -13.43 13.68
N LEU A 313 0.24 -14.59 13.14
CA LEU A 313 -1.01 -14.69 12.41
C LEU A 313 -2.15 -14.31 13.38
N ASP A 314 -3.00 -13.36 12.98
CA ASP A 314 -4.12 -12.91 13.80
C ASP A 314 -5.15 -14.05 13.98
N GLU A 315 -5.92 -14.04 15.08
CA GLU A 315 -6.99 -15.01 15.31
C GLU A 315 -7.98 -15.05 14.16
N ARG A 316 -8.30 -13.91 13.57
CA ARG A 316 -9.10 -13.84 12.35
C ARG A 316 -8.42 -14.51 11.17
N SER A 317 -7.10 -14.52 11.09
CA SER A 317 -6.22 -15.08 10.05
C SER A 317 -6.52 -14.63 8.61
N VAL A 318 -7.77 -14.44 8.25
CA VAL A 318 -8.21 -13.98 6.92
C VAL A 318 -8.65 -12.52 7.02
N PHE A 319 -7.86 -11.61 6.43
CA PHE A 319 -8.26 -10.21 6.28
C PHE A 319 -9.43 -10.10 5.29
N MET A 320 -9.21 -10.56 4.04
CA MET A 320 -10.22 -10.55 2.99
C MET A 320 -10.02 -11.75 2.05
N LYS A 321 -11.11 -12.39 1.60
CA LYS A 321 -11.05 -13.32 0.47
C LYS A 321 -10.75 -12.54 -0.82
N LYS A 322 -9.99 -13.13 -1.75
CA LYS A 322 -9.69 -12.52 -3.05
C LYS A 322 -10.89 -12.60 -4.00
N GLU A 323 -12.03 -12.16 -3.50
CA GLU A 323 -13.29 -12.04 -4.22
C GLU A 323 -14.05 -10.81 -3.72
N PHE A 324 -14.80 -10.18 -4.59
CA PHE A 324 -15.56 -8.98 -4.30
C PHE A 324 -17.05 -9.24 -4.38
N THR A 325 -17.82 -8.68 -3.44
CA THR A 325 -19.28 -8.68 -3.48
C THR A 325 -19.73 -7.46 -4.27
N LEU A 326 -20.56 -7.66 -5.29
CA LEU A 326 -21.16 -6.59 -6.08
C LEU A 326 -22.47 -6.11 -5.42
N SER A 327 -22.98 -4.96 -5.86
CA SER A 327 -24.18 -4.34 -5.29
C SER A 327 -25.43 -5.20 -5.41
N ASP A 328 -25.51 -6.04 -6.43
CA ASP A 328 -26.58 -7.03 -6.64
C ASP A 328 -26.40 -8.34 -5.83
N GLY A 329 -25.34 -8.45 -5.04
CA GLY A 329 -25.00 -9.65 -4.25
C GLY A 329 -24.18 -10.70 -4.99
N THR A 330 -23.97 -10.56 -6.29
CA THR A 330 -23.09 -11.46 -7.05
C THR A 330 -21.62 -11.32 -6.64
N LYS A 331 -20.79 -12.30 -7.01
CA LYS A 331 -19.37 -12.32 -6.68
C LYS A 331 -18.53 -12.16 -7.94
N TRP A 332 -17.47 -11.35 -7.80
CA TRP A 332 -16.40 -11.28 -8.78
C TRP A 332 -15.09 -11.76 -8.16
N LYS A 333 -14.49 -12.76 -8.79
CA LYS A 333 -13.21 -13.33 -8.40
C LYS A 333 -12.20 -13.11 -9.53
N PRO A 334 -11.40 -12.03 -9.50
CA PRO A 334 -10.37 -11.80 -10.51
C PRO A 334 -9.27 -12.86 -10.44
N GLU A 335 -8.53 -13.02 -11.55
CA GLU A 335 -7.38 -13.93 -11.61
C GLU A 335 -6.26 -13.51 -10.64
N ARG A 336 -6.08 -12.18 -10.44
CA ARG A 336 -5.08 -11.63 -9.53
C ARG A 336 -5.71 -10.56 -8.65
N VAL A 337 -5.43 -10.65 -7.33
CA VAL A 337 -5.69 -9.63 -6.31
C VAL A 337 -4.42 -9.56 -5.47
N GLU A 338 -3.68 -8.47 -5.60
CA GLU A 338 -2.34 -8.30 -5.05
C GLU A 338 -2.13 -6.87 -4.52
N ARG A 339 -0.99 -6.60 -3.91
CA ARG A 339 -0.57 -5.28 -3.45
C ARG A 339 -1.62 -4.58 -2.59
N PRO A 340 -2.10 -5.21 -1.49
CA PRO A 340 -3.02 -4.54 -0.59
C PRO A 340 -2.36 -3.30 0.02
N PHE A 341 -3.12 -2.23 0.10
CA PHE A 341 -2.79 -1.04 0.87
C PHE A 341 -4.00 -0.63 1.71
N VAL A 342 -3.81 -0.49 3.01
CA VAL A 342 -4.84 -0.08 3.96
C VAL A 342 -4.64 1.39 4.32
N LEU A 343 -5.62 2.21 3.99
CA LEU A 343 -5.70 3.57 4.48
C LEU A 343 -6.42 3.57 5.82
N THR A 344 -5.86 4.26 6.79
CA THR A 344 -6.42 4.40 8.13
C THR A 344 -6.97 5.81 8.37
N ASN A 345 -7.85 5.94 9.35
CA ASN A 345 -8.22 7.23 9.91
C ASN A 345 -7.13 7.78 10.84
N ASP A 346 -7.37 8.95 11.44
CA ASP A 346 -6.42 9.63 12.32
C ASP A 346 -6.16 8.87 13.65
N LYS A 347 -6.87 7.78 13.92
CA LYS A 347 -6.66 6.85 15.05
C LYS A 347 -6.04 5.52 14.62
N GLY A 348 -5.53 5.43 13.40
CA GLY A 348 -4.94 4.22 12.88
C GLY A 348 -5.94 3.11 12.51
N GLN A 349 -7.25 3.36 12.56
CA GLN A 349 -8.26 2.36 12.22
C GLN A 349 -8.47 2.28 10.70
N PRO A 350 -8.56 1.08 10.11
CA PRO A 350 -8.70 0.91 8.67
C PRO A 350 -10.06 1.44 8.17
N ILE A 351 -10.02 2.26 7.12
CA ILE A 351 -11.21 2.86 6.49
C ILE A 351 -11.35 2.49 5.02
N MET A 352 -10.24 2.17 4.35
CA MET A 352 -10.22 1.84 2.92
C MET A 352 -9.15 0.79 2.63
N LEU A 353 -9.47 -0.19 1.80
CA LEU A 353 -8.51 -1.12 1.21
C LEU A 353 -8.36 -0.81 -0.27
N TYR A 354 -7.13 -0.64 -0.72
CA TYR A 354 -6.79 -0.60 -2.14
C TYR A 354 -6.09 -1.90 -2.50
N VAL A 355 -6.45 -2.47 -3.65
CA VAL A 355 -5.79 -3.68 -4.20
C VAL A 355 -5.59 -3.53 -5.69
N ALA A 356 -4.49 -4.05 -6.18
CA ALA A 356 -4.27 -4.24 -7.60
C ALA A 356 -5.02 -5.48 -8.08
N VAL A 357 -5.71 -5.37 -9.20
CA VAL A 357 -6.47 -6.46 -9.82
C VAL A 357 -6.10 -6.65 -11.28
N ALA A 358 -6.07 -7.91 -11.71
CA ALA A 358 -6.03 -8.27 -13.12
C ALA A 358 -6.98 -9.44 -13.40
N ASP A 359 -7.72 -9.33 -14.50
CA ASP A 359 -8.69 -10.35 -14.96
C ASP A 359 -8.94 -10.12 -16.45
N LYS A 360 -8.52 -11.05 -17.32
CA LYS A 360 -8.64 -10.91 -18.78
C LYS A 360 -8.20 -9.52 -19.29
N ASN A 361 -9.17 -8.64 -19.59
CA ASN A 361 -8.92 -7.28 -20.07
C ASN A 361 -8.88 -6.21 -18.96
N VAL A 362 -9.15 -6.60 -17.72
CA VAL A 362 -9.14 -5.71 -16.55
C VAL A 362 -7.73 -5.63 -15.98
N ASN A 363 -7.24 -4.42 -15.79
CA ASN A 363 -5.98 -4.14 -15.09
C ASN A 363 -6.04 -2.77 -14.42
N GLY A 364 -5.76 -2.69 -13.14
CA GLY A 364 -5.74 -1.45 -12.36
C GLY A 364 -5.88 -1.69 -10.88
N ASN A 365 -6.33 -0.68 -10.14
CA ASN A 365 -6.57 -0.76 -8.71
C ASN A 365 -8.04 -0.53 -8.38
N ILE A 366 -8.49 -1.13 -7.29
CA ILE A 366 -9.82 -0.95 -6.72
C ILE A 366 -9.70 -0.40 -5.31
N ALA A 367 -10.54 0.58 -4.98
CA ALA A 367 -10.76 1.07 -3.63
C ALA A 367 -12.00 0.42 -3.02
N ILE A 368 -11.89 -0.16 -1.82
CA ILE A 368 -12.95 -0.90 -1.14
C ILE A 368 -13.12 -0.30 0.26
N PRO A 369 -14.28 0.29 0.58
CA PRO A 369 -14.54 0.80 1.92
C PRO A 369 -14.47 -0.31 2.97
N ILE A 370 -13.87 -0.02 4.11
CA ILE A 370 -13.82 -0.89 5.28
C ILE A 370 -14.74 -0.31 6.35
N LYS A 371 -15.52 -1.18 6.99
CA LYS A 371 -16.36 -0.85 8.16
C LYS A 371 -15.98 -1.75 9.31
N LEU A 372 -15.77 -1.14 10.46
CA LEU A 372 -15.63 -1.82 11.75
C LEU A 372 -17.01 -1.87 12.41
N GLU A 373 -17.50 -3.06 12.74
CA GLU A 373 -18.78 -3.31 13.43
C GLU A 373 -18.55 -3.86 14.83
#